data_c087d1fdc027dabd82317d0ca28e85cb
#
_entry.id   c087d1fdc027dabd82317d0ca28e85cb
#
_cell.length_a   1.000
_cell.length_b   1.000
_cell.length_c   1.000
_cell.angle_alpha   90.00
_cell.angle_beta   90.00
_cell.angle_gamma   90.00
#
_symmetry.space_group_name_H-M   'P 1'
#
loop_
_entity.id
_entity.type
_entity.pdbx_description
1 polymer ?
#
loop_
_entity_poly.entity_id
_entity_poly.type
_entity_poly.pdbx_seq_one_letter_code
_entity_poly.pdbx_strand_id
1 'polypeptide(L)'
;MGTVIEVEATAMLVDPNQGQLKVTGVMEEEEFGRQGRTMRRRSQARSSVDNVLTVLKTSLGLRPQDYDIHINFPGGIPVDGPSAGISMVTAVASALTNRPVANHVAMTGEVTIHGLVKGVGGIVPKVRAAAEAGITKVLVPEENWQEIFQTLEGIEVIPVRTISDVMENALLQVTEQVPVPITARHHSTLLGASPKISSGIIP
;
A
#
# COMPACT_ATOMS: atom_id res chain seq x y z
N MET A 1 -17.68 10.98 -1.45
CA MET A 1 -17.19 11.07 -0.08
C MET A 1 -15.94 10.22 -0.02
N GLY A 2 -14.81 10.72 0.47
CA GLY A 2 -13.58 9.93 0.59
C GLY A 2 -13.57 9.17 1.92
N THR A 3 -12.83 8.05 1.99
CA THR A 3 -12.62 7.28 3.22
C THR A 3 -11.17 6.82 3.26
N VAL A 4 -10.54 6.83 4.43
CA VAL A 4 -9.21 6.22 4.62
C VAL A 4 -9.39 4.73 4.88
N ILE A 5 -8.66 3.92 4.11
CA ILE A 5 -8.68 2.46 4.23
C ILE A 5 -7.26 1.99 4.58
N GLU A 6 -7.15 1.03 5.47
CA GLU A 6 -5.89 0.36 5.77
C GLU A 6 -5.55 -0.66 4.67
N VAL A 7 -4.26 -0.77 4.35
CA VAL A 7 -3.71 -1.88 3.57
C VAL A 7 -2.66 -2.57 4.42
N GLU A 8 -2.87 -3.84 4.65
CA GLU A 8 -1.94 -4.69 5.39
C GLU A 8 -1.19 -5.60 4.43
N ALA A 9 0.08 -5.86 4.71
CA ALA A 9 0.84 -6.87 3.99
C ALA A 9 1.72 -7.65 4.96
N THR A 10 1.85 -8.96 4.69
CA THR A 10 2.83 -9.83 5.34
C THR A 10 3.66 -10.52 4.26
N ALA A 11 4.91 -10.84 4.58
CA ALA A 11 5.79 -11.59 3.69
C ALA A 11 6.55 -12.64 4.52
N MET A 12 6.50 -13.88 4.09
CA MET A 12 7.22 -15.00 4.72
C MET A 12 8.14 -15.64 3.68
N LEU A 13 9.42 -15.73 3.99
CA LEU A 13 10.42 -16.32 3.11
C LEU A 13 10.09 -17.81 2.87
N VAL A 14 10.15 -18.23 1.62
CA VAL A 14 9.98 -19.61 1.18
C VAL A 14 11.15 -20.03 0.30
N ASP A 15 11.12 -21.24 -0.23
CA ASP A 15 12.13 -21.68 -1.20
C ASP A 15 12.14 -20.78 -2.43
N PRO A 16 13.29 -20.57 -3.07
CA PRO A 16 13.42 -19.65 -4.21
C PRO A 16 12.41 -19.91 -5.31
N ASN A 17 11.70 -18.87 -5.72
CA ASN A 17 10.65 -18.89 -6.76
C ASN A 17 9.42 -19.75 -6.41
N GLN A 18 9.20 -20.13 -5.15
CA GLN A 18 8.01 -20.88 -4.71
C GLN A 18 6.96 -19.99 -4.05
N GLY A 19 7.24 -18.69 -3.91
CA GLY A 19 6.36 -17.73 -3.27
C GLY A 19 5.02 -17.58 -3.98
N GLN A 20 3.98 -17.39 -3.18
CA GLN A 20 2.61 -17.20 -3.61
C GLN A 20 2.08 -15.84 -3.15
N LEU A 21 1.16 -15.27 -3.93
CA LEU A 21 0.48 -14.04 -3.58
C LEU A 21 -0.99 -14.32 -3.29
N LYS A 22 -1.45 -13.89 -2.12
CA LYS A 22 -2.85 -13.89 -1.71
C LYS A 22 -3.33 -12.48 -1.46
N VAL A 23 -4.54 -12.17 -1.92
CA VAL A 23 -5.22 -10.88 -1.64
C VAL A 23 -6.59 -11.17 -1.04
N THR A 24 -6.92 -10.49 0.07
CA THR A 24 -8.20 -10.61 0.77
C THR A 24 -8.79 -9.23 1.08
N GLY A 25 -10.07 -9.20 1.44
CA GLY A 25 -10.76 -7.96 1.81
C GLY A 25 -11.23 -7.10 0.63
N VAL A 26 -10.90 -7.48 -0.60
CA VAL A 26 -11.43 -6.82 -1.80
C VAL A 26 -12.80 -7.41 -2.10
N MET A 27 -13.84 -6.56 -2.10
CA MET A 27 -15.15 -6.98 -2.58
C MET A 27 -15.08 -7.16 -4.10
N GLU A 28 -15.37 -8.37 -4.58
CA GLU A 28 -15.57 -8.62 -6.00
C GLU A 28 -16.89 -7.96 -6.40
N GLU A 29 -16.87 -7.09 -7.42
CA GLU A 29 -18.10 -6.56 -8.00
C GLU A 29 -18.94 -7.72 -8.54
N GLU A 30 -20.19 -7.78 -8.08
CA GLU A 30 -21.16 -8.79 -8.50
C GLU A 30 -21.36 -8.78 -10.02
N GLU A 31 -21.50 -9.99 -10.58
CA GLU A 31 -21.88 -10.22 -11.96
C GLU A 31 -23.28 -9.64 -12.24
N PHE A 32 -23.37 -8.51 -12.91
CA PHE A 32 -24.63 -8.09 -13.54
C PHE A 32 -24.82 -8.81 -14.86
N GLY A 33 -25.43 -9.99 -14.81
CA GLY A 33 -25.87 -10.75 -15.96
C GLY A 33 -27.33 -10.51 -16.28
N ARG A 34 -27.64 -9.68 -17.28
CA ARG A 34 -28.92 -9.74 -17.98
C ARG A 34 -28.73 -10.56 -19.26
N GLN A 35 -29.43 -11.70 -19.34
CA GLN A 35 -29.54 -12.58 -20.52
C GLN A 35 -28.22 -13.15 -21.07
N GLY A 36 -27.71 -14.21 -20.46
CA GLY A 36 -26.96 -15.26 -21.19
C GLY A 36 -25.55 -14.92 -21.68
N ARG A 37 -24.96 -13.79 -21.32
CA ARG A 37 -23.54 -13.46 -21.55
C ARG A 37 -22.88 -13.08 -20.23
N THR A 38 -22.17 -14.02 -19.64
CA THR A 38 -21.30 -13.80 -18.50
C THR A 38 -20.06 -13.03 -18.96
N MET A 39 -20.05 -11.71 -18.81
CA MET A 39 -18.82 -10.94 -18.93
C MET A 39 -18.07 -11.06 -17.61
N ARG A 40 -17.07 -11.93 -17.53
CA ARG A 40 -16.07 -11.94 -16.45
C ARG A 40 -15.25 -10.65 -16.54
N ARG A 41 -15.65 -9.63 -15.83
CA ARG A 41 -14.80 -8.47 -15.58
C ARG A 41 -13.75 -8.90 -14.57
N ARG A 42 -12.49 -9.02 -14.99
CA ARG A 42 -11.37 -9.20 -14.05
C ARG A 42 -11.45 -8.05 -13.06
N SER A 43 -11.44 -8.35 -11.76
CA SER A 43 -11.38 -7.33 -10.72
C SER A 43 -10.22 -6.38 -11.02
N GLN A 44 -10.49 -5.07 -11.06
CA GLN A 44 -9.45 -4.06 -11.29
C GLN A 44 -8.37 -4.14 -10.22
N ALA A 45 -8.73 -4.52 -9.01
CA ALA A 45 -7.79 -4.78 -7.92
C ALA A 45 -6.79 -5.90 -8.27
N ARG A 46 -7.22 -6.98 -8.93
CA ARG A 46 -6.33 -8.06 -9.34
C ARG A 46 -5.33 -7.63 -10.41
N SER A 47 -5.76 -6.80 -11.36
CA SER A 47 -4.85 -6.23 -12.37
C SER A 47 -3.82 -5.29 -11.75
N SER A 48 -4.24 -4.52 -10.74
CA SER A 48 -3.32 -3.65 -9.98
C SER A 48 -2.27 -4.44 -9.22
N VAL A 49 -2.62 -5.60 -8.68
CA VAL A 49 -1.69 -6.50 -7.98
C VAL A 49 -0.59 -7.04 -8.91
N ASP A 50 -0.92 -7.40 -10.15
CA ASP A 50 0.07 -7.85 -11.14
C ASP A 50 1.10 -6.72 -11.44
N ASN A 51 0.63 -5.48 -11.54
CA ASN A 51 1.50 -4.31 -11.68
C ASN A 51 2.38 -4.10 -10.44
N VAL A 52 1.83 -4.26 -9.24
CA VAL A 52 2.57 -4.16 -7.97
C VAL A 52 3.74 -5.15 -7.94
N LEU A 53 3.51 -6.43 -8.26
CA LEU A 53 4.57 -7.43 -8.29
C LEU A 53 5.66 -7.10 -9.32
N THR A 54 5.27 -6.57 -10.48
CA THR A 54 6.21 -6.15 -11.51
C THR A 54 7.09 -5.01 -11.00
N VAL A 55 6.50 -3.98 -10.42
CA VAL A 55 7.21 -2.79 -9.90
C VAL A 55 8.16 -3.15 -8.75
N LEU A 56 7.75 -4.03 -7.84
CA LEU A 56 8.62 -4.53 -6.76
C LEU A 56 9.92 -5.13 -7.33
N LYS A 57 9.83 -5.87 -8.44
CA LYS A 57 10.98 -6.47 -9.11
C LYS A 57 11.81 -5.45 -9.90
N THR A 58 11.16 -4.69 -10.76
CA THR A 58 11.85 -3.88 -11.79
C THR A 58 12.33 -2.54 -11.26
N SER A 59 11.55 -1.90 -10.38
CA SER A 59 11.85 -0.55 -9.88
C SER A 59 12.51 -0.57 -8.51
N LEU A 60 12.18 -1.54 -7.65
CA LEU A 60 12.73 -1.63 -6.29
C LEU A 60 13.77 -2.74 -6.11
N GLY A 61 14.00 -3.59 -7.13
CA GLY A 61 14.99 -4.66 -7.08
C GLY A 61 14.69 -5.76 -6.07
N LEU A 62 13.43 -5.87 -5.61
CA LEU A 62 13.00 -6.86 -4.64
C LEU A 62 12.68 -8.19 -5.33
N ARG A 63 12.61 -9.26 -4.55
CA ARG A 63 12.32 -10.62 -5.05
C ARG A 63 11.04 -11.18 -4.43
N PRO A 64 9.86 -10.63 -4.76
CA PRO A 64 8.59 -11.08 -4.16
C PRO A 64 8.29 -12.57 -4.44
N GLN A 65 8.85 -13.16 -5.50
CA GLN A 65 8.68 -14.57 -5.81
C GLN A 65 9.35 -15.53 -4.81
N ASP A 66 10.19 -15.04 -3.92
CA ASP A 66 10.84 -15.83 -2.87
C ASP A 66 10.06 -15.77 -1.54
N TYR A 67 8.86 -15.17 -1.55
CA TYR A 67 8.04 -14.97 -0.35
C TYR A 67 6.58 -15.36 -0.60
N ASP A 68 5.96 -15.97 0.39
CA ASP A 68 4.51 -16.00 0.51
C ASP A 68 4.04 -14.63 0.99
N ILE A 69 3.33 -13.91 0.13
CA ILE A 69 2.85 -12.56 0.37
C ILE A 69 1.34 -12.60 0.54
N HIS A 70 0.86 -11.97 1.60
CA HIS A 70 -0.57 -11.76 1.80
C HIS A 70 -0.87 -10.28 1.95
N ILE A 71 -1.67 -9.72 1.04
CA ILE A 71 -2.22 -8.36 1.10
C ILE A 71 -3.67 -8.46 1.59
N ASN A 72 -4.03 -7.64 2.57
CA ASN A 72 -5.38 -7.59 3.10
C ASN A 72 -5.90 -6.15 3.14
N PHE A 73 -7.18 -5.98 2.81
CA PHE A 73 -7.93 -4.74 2.96
C PHE A 73 -8.98 -4.95 4.03
N PRO A 74 -8.69 -4.61 5.32
CA PRO A 74 -9.65 -4.80 6.39
C PRO A 74 -10.86 -3.88 6.24
N GLY A 75 -12.01 -4.34 6.76
CA GLY A 75 -13.23 -3.53 6.81
C GLY A 75 -14.26 -3.79 5.70
N GLY A 76 -13.93 -4.59 4.67
CA GLY A 76 -14.90 -4.97 3.62
C GLY A 76 -15.44 -3.78 2.81
N ILE A 77 -14.67 -2.72 2.70
CA ILE A 77 -15.03 -1.53 1.92
C ILE A 77 -14.60 -1.75 0.46
N PRO A 78 -15.44 -1.40 -0.53
CA PRO A 78 -15.04 -1.48 -1.93
C PRO A 78 -13.81 -0.63 -2.19
N VAL A 79 -12.75 -1.24 -2.72
CA VAL A 79 -11.50 -0.55 -3.06
C VAL A 79 -11.44 -0.36 -4.57
N ASP A 80 -11.26 0.88 -5.00
CA ASP A 80 -10.87 1.16 -6.37
C ASP A 80 -9.41 0.70 -6.57
N GLY A 81 -9.25 -0.46 -7.19
CA GLY A 81 -7.98 -1.16 -7.32
C GLY A 81 -6.84 -0.29 -7.88
N PRO A 82 -7.03 0.50 -8.95
CA PRO A 82 -5.99 1.38 -9.47
C PRO A 82 -5.49 2.39 -8.44
N SER A 83 -6.39 3.06 -7.71
CA SER A 83 -6.00 4.11 -6.76
C SER A 83 -5.27 3.60 -5.51
N ALA A 84 -5.33 2.29 -5.25
CA ALA A 84 -4.60 1.60 -4.19
C ALA A 84 -3.19 1.13 -4.61
N GLY A 85 -2.79 1.33 -5.86
CA GLY A 85 -1.56 0.77 -6.43
C GLY A 85 -0.32 1.10 -5.62
N ILE A 86 -0.09 2.39 -5.35
CA ILE A 86 1.11 2.82 -4.60
C ILE A 86 1.07 2.34 -3.14
N SER A 87 -0.09 2.23 -2.51
CA SER A 87 -0.23 1.73 -1.14
C SER A 87 0.09 0.23 -1.05
N MET A 88 -0.36 -0.56 -2.03
CA MET A 88 -0.01 -1.98 -2.10
C MET A 88 1.48 -2.19 -2.28
N VAL A 89 2.13 -1.43 -3.20
CA VAL A 89 3.60 -1.50 -3.36
C VAL A 89 4.29 -1.15 -2.05
N THR A 90 3.86 -0.09 -1.38
CA THR A 90 4.46 0.37 -0.12
C THR A 90 4.31 -0.67 0.98
N ALA A 91 3.12 -1.23 1.17
CA ALA A 91 2.87 -2.25 2.19
C ALA A 91 3.74 -3.50 1.97
N VAL A 92 3.80 -4.00 0.72
CA VAL A 92 4.63 -5.18 0.40
C VAL A 92 6.11 -4.87 0.51
N ALA A 93 6.58 -3.73 -0.01
CA ALA A 93 7.99 -3.31 0.12
C ALA A 93 8.40 -3.18 1.59
N SER A 94 7.53 -2.61 2.43
CA SER A 94 7.72 -2.54 3.88
C SER A 94 7.88 -3.92 4.50
N ALA A 95 7.01 -4.87 4.17
CA ALA A 95 7.07 -6.25 4.67
C ALA A 95 8.35 -6.98 4.22
N LEU A 96 8.74 -6.83 2.94
CA LEU A 96 9.93 -7.47 2.38
C LEU A 96 11.24 -6.88 2.90
N THR A 97 11.27 -5.58 3.21
CA THR A 97 12.49 -4.89 3.66
C THR A 97 12.55 -4.67 5.17
N ASN A 98 11.51 -5.06 5.90
CA ASN A 98 11.33 -4.80 7.33
C ASN A 98 11.51 -3.32 7.71
N ARG A 99 11.04 -2.42 6.84
CA ARG A 99 11.04 -0.97 7.06
C ARG A 99 9.60 -0.52 7.33
N PRO A 100 9.31 0.03 8.52
CA PRO A 100 7.97 0.46 8.86
C PRO A 100 7.47 1.58 7.95
N VAL A 101 6.18 1.57 7.64
CA VAL A 101 5.49 2.73 7.05
C VAL A 101 5.17 3.73 8.15
N ALA A 102 5.38 5.02 7.89
CA ALA A 102 4.99 6.07 8.81
C ALA A 102 3.46 6.10 8.95
N ASN A 103 2.96 5.92 10.16
CA ASN A 103 1.52 5.76 10.44
C ASN A 103 0.68 7.04 10.28
N HIS A 104 1.32 8.18 10.10
CA HIS A 104 0.67 9.47 9.82
C HIS A 104 0.60 9.79 8.32
N VAL A 105 0.98 8.86 7.45
CA VAL A 105 1.01 9.01 6.00
C VAL A 105 -0.13 8.23 5.38
N ALA A 106 -0.92 8.90 4.55
CA ALA A 106 -1.84 8.27 3.61
C ALA A 106 -1.37 8.51 2.17
N MET A 107 -1.87 7.72 1.25
CA MET A 107 -1.48 7.84 -0.15
C MET A 107 -2.58 7.33 -1.08
N THR A 108 -2.61 7.86 -2.29
CA THR A 108 -3.45 7.37 -3.38
C THR A 108 -2.74 7.57 -4.71
N GLY A 109 -2.86 6.63 -5.62
CA GLY A 109 -2.23 6.70 -6.94
C GLY A 109 -2.18 5.35 -7.62
N GLU A 110 -2.35 5.35 -8.92
CA GLU A 110 -2.13 4.18 -9.75
C GLU A 110 -0.63 3.99 -10.01
N VAL A 111 -0.15 2.77 -9.99
CA VAL A 111 1.22 2.43 -10.33
C VAL A 111 1.30 1.76 -11.70
N THR A 112 2.16 2.27 -12.59
CA THR A 112 2.46 1.62 -13.86
C THR A 112 3.55 0.56 -13.68
N ILE A 113 3.66 -0.39 -14.62
CA ILE A 113 4.72 -1.41 -14.62
C ILE A 113 6.14 -0.84 -14.70
N HIS A 114 6.27 0.45 -15.03
CA HIS A 114 7.54 1.19 -15.07
C HIS A 114 7.83 1.96 -13.78
N GLY A 115 6.99 1.80 -12.75
CA GLY A 115 7.16 2.50 -11.46
C GLY A 115 6.76 3.98 -11.47
N LEU A 116 6.03 4.43 -12.49
CA LEU A 116 5.46 5.78 -12.52
C LEU A 116 4.13 5.79 -11.75
N VAL A 117 3.88 6.89 -11.05
CA VAL A 117 2.62 7.15 -10.35
C VAL A 117 1.71 7.95 -11.25
N LYS A 118 0.48 7.46 -11.47
CA LYS A 118 -0.53 8.05 -12.34
C LYS A 118 -1.70 8.61 -11.56
N GLY A 119 -2.31 9.64 -12.16
CA GLY A 119 -3.46 10.35 -11.61
C GLY A 119 -4.67 9.46 -11.37
N VAL A 120 -5.43 9.80 -10.33
CA VAL A 120 -6.66 9.11 -9.92
C VAL A 120 -7.81 10.09 -9.78
N GLY A 121 -9.04 9.57 -9.79
CA GLY A 121 -10.23 10.40 -9.60
C GLY A 121 -10.44 10.86 -8.16
N GLY A 122 -11.18 11.96 -7.98
CA GLY A 122 -11.68 12.40 -6.68
C GLY A 122 -10.60 12.83 -5.67
N ILE A 123 -9.51 13.44 -6.13
CA ILE A 123 -8.35 13.74 -5.27
C ILE A 123 -8.68 14.68 -4.10
N VAL A 124 -9.43 15.74 -4.33
CA VAL A 124 -9.76 16.72 -3.27
C VAL A 124 -10.56 16.09 -2.12
N PRO A 125 -11.67 15.36 -2.37
CA PRO A 125 -12.38 14.66 -1.30
C PRO A 125 -11.53 13.60 -0.62
N LYS A 126 -10.58 12.97 -1.31
CA LYS A 126 -9.65 12.00 -0.70
C LYS A 126 -8.72 12.68 0.30
N VAL A 127 -8.10 13.80 -0.10
CA VAL A 127 -7.21 14.57 0.79
C VAL A 127 -7.97 15.10 2.02
N ARG A 128 -9.21 15.58 1.84
CA ARG A 128 -10.04 16.02 2.96
C ARG A 128 -10.38 14.90 3.92
N ALA A 129 -10.75 13.73 3.40
CA ALA A 129 -11.01 12.55 4.24
C ALA A 129 -9.78 12.11 5.04
N ALA A 130 -8.58 12.23 4.47
CA ALA A 130 -7.33 11.98 5.18
C ALA A 130 -7.14 12.97 6.34
N ALA A 131 -7.34 14.27 6.10
CA ALA A 131 -7.26 15.29 7.15
C ALA A 131 -8.27 15.04 8.29
N GLU A 132 -9.52 14.70 7.94
CA GLU A 132 -10.58 14.36 8.90
C GLU A 132 -10.25 13.10 9.72
N ALA A 133 -9.49 12.16 9.14
CA ALA A 133 -9.00 10.96 9.82
C ALA A 133 -7.75 11.21 10.70
N GLY A 134 -7.24 12.46 10.77
CA GLY A 134 -6.06 12.81 11.57
C GLY A 134 -4.73 12.47 10.87
N ILE A 135 -4.74 12.19 9.58
CA ILE A 135 -3.53 12.04 8.77
C ILE A 135 -2.88 13.42 8.59
N THR A 136 -1.58 13.49 8.75
CA THR A 136 -0.84 14.75 8.62
C THR A 136 -0.02 14.86 7.34
N LYS A 137 0.13 13.77 6.58
CA LYS A 137 0.84 13.75 5.30
C LYS A 137 0.09 12.89 4.29
N VAL A 138 -0.14 13.41 3.08
CA VAL A 138 -0.75 12.65 1.98
C VAL A 138 0.13 12.70 0.75
N LEU A 139 0.43 11.51 0.18
CA LEU A 139 1.12 11.39 -1.09
C LEU A 139 0.08 11.29 -2.20
N VAL A 140 0.19 12.18 -3.18
CA VAL A 140 -0.73 12.25 -4.33
C VAL A 140 0.05 12.22 -5.63
N PRO A 141 -0.52 11.70 -6.72
CA PRO A 141 0.13 11.81 -8.03
C PRO A 141 0.42 13.26 -8.41
N GLU A 142 1.59 13.54 -8.96
CA GLU A 142 1.95 14.88 -9.44
C GLU A 142 0.90 15.46 -10.39
N GLU A 143 0.32 14.62 -11.25
CA GLU A 143 -0.75 14.98 -12.18
C GLU A 143 -2.03 15.47 -11.48
N ASN A 144 -2.24 15.08 -10.23
CA ASN A 144 -3.41 15.44 -9.42
C ASN A 144 -3.15 16.61 -8.46
N TRP A 145 -1.91 17.10 -8.39
CA TRP A 145 -1.58 18.19 -7.49
C TRP A 145 -2.34 19.47 -7.86
N GLN A 146 -2.83 20.20 -6.87
CA GLN A 146 -3.60 21.43 -7.05
C GLN A 146 -3.17 22.48 -6.01
N GLU A 147 -3.18 23.75 -6.41
CA GLU A 147 -2.79 24.88 -5.53
C GLU A 147 -3.60 24.93 -4.22
N ILE A 148 -4.86 24.50 -4.26
CA ILE A 148 -5.72 24.45 -3.06
C ILE A 148 -5.10 23.62 -1.93
N PHE A 149 -4.24 22.66 -2.23
CA PHE A 149 -3.59 21.83 -1.21
C PHE A 149 -2.59 22.60 -0.35
N GLN A 150 -2.05 23.72 -0.84
CA GLN A 150 -1.18 24.61 -0.07
C GLN A 150 -1.93 25.38 1.03
N THR A 151 -3.25 25.48 0.91
CA THR A 151 -4.09 26.23 1.86
C THR A 151 -4.69 25.34 2.96
N LEU A 152 -4.43 24.02 2.92
CA LEU A 152 -4.96 23.10 3.91
C LEU A 152 -4.11 23.15 5.18
N GLU A 153 -4.77 23.39 6.30
CA GLU A 153 -4.12 23.39 7.60
C GLU A 153 -4.03 21.97 8.17
N GLY A 154 -2.93 21.66 8.85
CA GLY A 154 -2.74 20.40 9.58
C GLY A 154 -2.45 19.18 8.71
N ILE A 155 -2.35 19.34 7.39
CA ILE A 155 -2.02 18.25 6.46
C ILE A 155 -1.08 18.74 5.35
N GLU A 156 0.00 18.00 5.15
CA GLU A 156 0.96 18.24 4.08
C GLU A 156 0.61 17.34 2.89
N VAL A 157 0.44 17.93 1.70
CA VAL A 157 0.15 17.18 0.46
C VAL A 157 1.39 17.18 -0.43
N ILE A 158 1.98 16.01 -0.60
CA ILE A 158 3.24 15.84 -1.35
C ILE A 158 2.94 15.21 -2.71
N PRO A 159 3.25 15.92 -3.82
CA PRO A 159 3.19 15.32 -5.15
C PRO A 159 4.31 14.29 -5.32
N VAL A 160 3.96 13.12 -5.84
CA VAL A 160 4.89 12.04 -6.16
C VAL A 160 4.75 11.63 -7.62
N ARG A 161 5.87 11.36 -8.27
CA ARG A 161 5.94 11.01 -9.69
C ARG A 161 6.31 9.56 -9.91
N THR A 162 7.12 9.02 -9.01
CA THR A 162 7.66 7.67 -9.10
C THR A 162 7.43 6.89 -7.80
N ILE A 163 7.51 5.57 -7.91
CA ILE A 163 7.43 4.73 -6.71
C ILE A 163 8.61 4.98 -5.74
N SER A 164 9.75 5.42 -6.23
CA SER A 164 10.88 5.81 -5.39
C SER A 164 10.54 7.01 -4.52
N ASP A 165 9.89 8.03 -5.07
CA ASP A 165 9.41 9.19 -4.31
C ASP A 165 8.44 8.75 -3.20
N VAL A 166 7.57 7.77 -3.51
CA VAL A 166 6.65 7.21 -2.52
C VAL A 166 7.40 6.51 -1.39
N MET A 167 8.39 5.66 -1.72
CA MET A 167 9.20 4.95 -0.70
C MET A 167 9.96 5.90 0.21
N GLU A 168 10.54 6.96 -0.33
CA GLU A 168 11.28 7.97 0.42
C GLU A 168 10.40 8.73 1.40
N ASN A 169 9.15 9.00 1.03
CA ASN A 169 8.22 9.77 1.85
C ASN A 169 7.39 8.92 2.82
N ALA A 170 7.22 7.63 2.55
CA ALA A 170 6.37 6.74 3.32
C ALA A 170 7.12 5.82 4.27
N LEU A 171 8.31 5.31 3.87
CA LEU A 171 9.05 4.35 4.67
C LEU A 171 10.01 5.05 5.65
N LEU A 172 9.94 4.66 6.91
CA LEU A 172 10.87 5.13 7.92
C LEU A 172 12.29 4.61 7.63
N GLN A 173 13.30 5.42 7.92
CA GLN A 173 14.68 4.97 7.91
C GLN A 173 14.88 3.97 9.05
N VAL A 174 15.40 2.78 8.74
CA VAL A 174 15.89 1.89 9.78
C VAL A 174 17.19 2.49 10.29
N THR A 175 17.16 3.16 11.42
CA THR A 175 18.37 3.44 12.17
C THR A 175 18.93 2.08 12.56
N GLU A 176 20.13 1.75 12.12
CA GLU A 176 20.84 0.54 12.58
C GLU A 176 20.79 0.56 14.11
N GLN A 177 19.95 -0.30 14.68
CA GLN A 177 20.05 -0.57 16.10
C GLN A 177 21.36 -1.34 16.27
N VAL A 178 22.34 -0.68 16.88
CA VAL A 178 23.53 -1.34 17.39
C VAL A 178 23.05 -2.59 18.10
N PRO A 179 23.54 -3.81 17.74
CA PRO A 179 23.10 -5.03 18.37
C PRO A 179 23.35 -4.89 19.88
N VAL A 180 22.29 -4.80 20.67
CA VAL A 180 22.41 -4.94 22.12
C VAL A 180 22.91 -6.35 22.36
N PRO A 181 24.08 -6.58 23.00
CA PRO A 181 24.56 -7.92 23.26
C PRO A 181 23.51 -8.68 24.04
N ILE A 182 23.06 -9.81 23.51
CA ILE A 182 22.13 -10.71 24.17
C ILE A 182 22.89 -11.31 25.36
N THR A 183 22.81 -10.64 26.51
CA THR A 183 23.14 -11.29 27.78
C THR A 183 21.97 -12.23 28.06
N ALA A 184 22.27 -13.51 27.96
CA ALA A 184 21.36 -14.61 28.27
C ALA A 184 20.74 -14.42 29.66
N ARG A 185 19.42 -14.26 29.74
CA ARG A 185 18.61 -14.60 30.92
C ARG A 185 17.20 -15.01 30.53
N HIS A 186 16.97 -16.33 30.77
CA HIS A 186 15.74 -16.98 31.19
C HIS A 186 14.39 -16.66 30.53
N HIS A 187 13.87 -17.72 29.91
CA HIS A 187 12.47 -18.12 29.78
C HIS A 187 11.41 -17.19 30.35
N SER A 188 10.62 -16.61 29.47
CA SER A 188 9.16 -16.61 29.59
C SER A 188 8.57 -16.47 28.20
N THR A 189 7.74 -17.45 27.87
CA THR A 189 6.93 -17.54 26.66
C THR A 189 5.96 -16.37 26.62
N LEU A 190 6.17 -15.44 25.72
CA LEU A 190 5.13 -14.52 25.31
C LEU A 190 5.11 -14.47 23.79
N LEU A 191 3.96 -14.85 23.24
CA LEU A 191 3.60 -14.78 21.85
C LEU A 191 3.93 -13.40 21.28
N GLY A 192 4.85 -13.35 20.32
CA GLY A 192 5.26 -12.14 19.65
C GLY A 192 4.11 -11.58 18.81
N ALA A 193 3.71 -10.35 19.13
CA ALA A 193 2.88 -9.57 18.26
C ALA A 193 3.70 -9.18 17.02
N SER A 194 3.29 -9.64 15.85
CA SER A 194 3.82 -9.17 14.58
C SER A 194 3.58 -7.65 14.46
N PRO A 195 4.53 -6.87 13.95
CA PRO A 195 4.30 -5.44 13.73
C PRO A 195 3.18 -5.28 12.70
N LYS A 196 2.10 -4.62 13.09
CA LYS A 196 1.04 -4.20 12.16
C LYS A 196 1.62 -3.11 11.29
N ILE A 197 1.76 -3.39 10.01
CA ILE A 197 2.18 -2.41 9.01
C ILE A 197 0.91 -1.95 8.33
N SER A 198 0.44 -0.76 8.67
CA SER A 198 -0.71 -0.15 8.03
C SER A 198 -0.28 1.06 7.20
N SER A 199 -0.69 1.12 5.94
CA SER A 199 -0.64 2.31 5.11
C SER A 199 -2.06 2.72 4.76
N GLY A 200 -2.41 3.99 4.95
CA GLY A 200 -3.75 4.49 4.64
C GLY A 200 -3.95 4.74 3.15
N ILE A 201 -5.04 4.25 2.58
CA ILE A 201 -5.51 4.57 1.23
C ILE A 201 -6.75 5.46 1.32
N ILE A 202 -6.87 6.36 0.36
CA ILE A 202 -8.07 7.17 0.16
C ILE A 202 -8.70 6.76 -1.18
N PRO A 203 -9.83 6.04 -1.17
CA PRO A 203 -10.56 5.65 -2.39
C PRO A 203 -11.24 6.81 -3.09
#